data_3145ffb145697709026015fb99d01cb8
#
_entry.id   3145ffb145697709026015fb99d01cb8
#
_cell.length_a   1.000
_cell.length_b   1.000
_cell.length_c   1.000
_cell.angle_alpha   90.00
_cell.angle_beta   90.00
_cell.angle_gamma   90.00
#
_symmetry.space_group_name_H-M   'P 1'
#
loop_
_entity.id
_entity.type
_entity.pdbx_description
1 polymer ?
#
loop_
_entity_poly.entity_id
_entity_poly.type
_entity_poly.pdbx_seq_one_letter_code
_entity_poly.pdbx_strand_id
1 'polypeptide(L)'
;MYKRQAKIVAKQAKLPYSISGLTRDPEYNIKLGSYYFNSLIEDYNGVYPFAIAAYNAGPNRVKTWRRVNGDPSKGQLSYINWIEQIRFEETRNYVQRVLENINVYKYILSKEPVKIDSYFN
;
A
#
# COMPACT_ATOMS: atom_id res chain seq x y z
N MET A 1 -6.90 -8.06 1.63
CA MET A 1 -6.17 -8.48 2.85
C MET A 1 -6.45 -9.95 3.12
N TYR A 2 -5.42 -10.74 3.30
CA TYR A 2 -5.55 -12.16 3.58
C TYR A 2 -6.06 -12.41 5.02
N LYS A 3 -6.81 -13.49 5.22
CA LYS A 3 -7.40 -13.83 6.53
C LYS A 3 -6.38 -13.91 7.66
N ARG A 4 -5.19 -14.46 7.39
CA ARG A 4 -4.11 -14.58 8.38
C ARG A 4 -3.61 -13.20 8.81
N GLN A 5 -3.42 -12.29 7.86
CA GLN A 5 -3.00 -10.91 8.14
C GLN A 5 -4.09 -10.16 8.90
N ALA A 6 -5.36 -10.37 8.53
CA ALA A 6 -6.49 -9.74 9.20
C ALA A 6 -6.55 -10.11 10.69
N LYS A 7 -6.25 -11.36 11.03
CA LYS A 7 -6.22 -11.80 12.43
C LYS A 7 -5.13 -11.08 13.23
N ILE A 8 -3.93 -10.98 12.66
CA ILE A 8 -2.80 -10.28 13.28
C ILE A 8 -3.12 -8.80 13.44
N VAL A 9 -3.64 -8.16 12.41
CA VAL A 9 -3.97 -6.73 12.41
C VAL A 9 -5.09 -6.44 13.41
N ALA A 10 -6.12 -7.28 13.48
CA ALA A 10 -7.20 -7.13 14.47
C ALA A 10 -6.66 -7.15 15.89
N LYS A 11 -5.73 -8.04 16.19
CA LYS A 11 -5.08 -8.11 17.49
C LYS A 11 -4.30 -6.84 17.81
N GLN A 12 -3.53 -6.33 16.86
CA GLN A 12 -2.76 -5.10 17.02
C GLN A 12 -3.65 -3.88 17.20
N ALA A 13 -4.76 -3.81 16.49
CA ALA A 13 -5.73 -2.73 16.58
C ALA A 13 -6.67 -2.85 17.77
N LYS A 14 -6.55 -3.93 18.57
CA LYS A 14 -7.45 -4.24 19.69
C LYS A 14 -8.90 -4.36 19.24
N LEU A 15 -9.13 -4.87 18.05
CA LEU A 15 -10.45 -5.17 17.50
C LEU A 15 -10.73 -6.67 17.60
N PRO A 16 -11.98 -7.09 17.83
CA PRO A 16 -12.32 -8.51 17.80
C PRO A 16 -12.13 -9.04 16.39
N TYR A 17 -11.43 -10.19 16.27
CA TYR A 17 -11.27 -10.86 15.00
C TYR A 17 -12.55 -11.61 14.63
N SER A 18 -13.05 -11.36 13.41
CA SER A 18 -14.24 -12.02 12.90
C SER A 18 -14.10 -12.25 11.38
N ILE A 19 -14.13 -13.52 10.99
CA ILE A 19 -14.17 -13.88 9.55
C ILE A 19 -15.48 -13.39 8.91
N SER A 20 -16.59 -13.53 9.62
CA SER A 20 -17.88 -13.00 9.17
C SER A 20 -17.82 -11.49 8.96
N GLY A 21 -17.20 -10.76 9.88
CA GLY A 21 -17.03 -9.31 9.77
C GLY A 21 -16.25 -8.92 8.53
N LEU A 22 -15.17 -9.67 8.20
CA LEU A 22 -14.38 -9.41 7.00
C LEU A 22 -15.19 -9.54 5.71
N THR A 23 -16.12 -10.50 5.66
CA THR A 23 -16.87 -10.82 4.44
C THR A 23 -18.22 -10.13 4.36
N ARG A 24 -18.81 -9.70 5.48
CA ARG A 24 -20.20 -9.22 5.54
C ARG A 24 -20.37 -7.83 6.14
N ASP A 25 -19.37 -7.32 6.86
CA ASP A 25 -19.44 -6.02 7.52
C ASP A 25 -18.45 -5.05 6.86
N PRO A 26 -18.91 -4.19 5.93
CA PRO A 26 -18.03 -3.23 5.27
C PRO A 26 -17.34 -2.26 6.23
N GLU A 27 -18.02 -1.83 7.29
CA GLU A 27 -17.45 -0.91 8.27
C GLU A 27 -16.27 -1.55 9.01
N TYR A 28 -16.44 -2.80 9.45
CA TYR A 28 -15.38 -3.57 10.08
C TYR A 28 -14.19 -3.74 9.13
N ASN A 29 -14.45 -4.10 7.88
CA ASN A 29 -13.42 -4.30 6.87
C ASN A 29 -12.64 -3.01 6.58
N ILE A 30 -13.32 -1.88 6.42
CA ILE A 30 -12.70 -0.57 6.20
C ILE A 30 -11.83 -0.18 7.39
N LYS A 31 -12.35 -0.34 8.61
CA LYS A 31 -11.63 -0.01 9.83
C LYS A 31 -10.34 -0.81 9.97
N LEU A 32 -10.43 -2.13 9.76
CA LEU A 32 -9.30 -3.03 9.84
C LEU A 32 -8.29 -2.76 8.71
N GLY A 33 -8.78 -2.57 7.49
CA GLY A 33 -7.95 -2.26 6.33
C GLY A 33 -7.22 -0.93 6.47
N SER A 34 -7.90 0.10 6.98
CA SER A 34 -7.29 1.41 7.22
C SER A 34 -6.18 1.35 8.26
N TYR A 35 -6.40 0.61 9.34
CA TYR A 35 -5.38 0.41 10.36
C TYR A 35 -4.15 -0.30 9.78
N TYR A 36 -4.37 -1.35 9.01
CA TYR A 36 -3.28 -2.10 8.38
C TYR A 36 -2.51 -1.21 7.38
N PHE A 37 -3.20 -0.46 6.54
CA PHE A 37 -2.56 0.43 5.59
C PHE A 37 -1.72 1.50 6.30
N ASN A 38 -2.25 2.11 7.34
CA ASN A 38 -1.51 3.10 8.13
C ASN A 38 -0.25 2.50 8.77
N SER A 39 -0.33 1.26 9.27
CA SER A 39 0.84 0.59 9.83
C SER A 39 1.91 0.34 8.76
N LEU A 40 1.51 0.00 7.53
CA LEU A 40 2.44 -0.16 6.43
C LEU A 40 3.11 1.17 6.03
N ILE A 41 2.35 2.26 6.02
CA ILE A 41 2.91 3.59 5.75
C ILE A 41 4.02 3.91 6.77
N GLU A 42 3.78 3.62 8.05
CA GLU A 42 4.79 3.82 9.10
C GLU A 42 6.00 2.89 8.90
N ASP A 43 5.75 1.62 8.61
CA ASP A 43 6.82 0.63 8.40
C ASP A 43 7.74 1.00 7.24
N TYR A 44 7.20 1.66 6.22
CA TYR A 44 7.97 2.08 5.05
C TYR A 44 8.35 3.57 5.08
N ASN A 45 8.30 4.20 6.25
CA ASN A 45 8.71 5.59 6.46
C ASN A 45 8.01 6.59 5.52
N GLY A 46 6.74 6.34 5.23
CA GLY A 46 5.93 7.20 4.38
C GLY A 46 6.10 6.96 2.88
N VAL A 47 6.80 5.91 2.46
CA VAL A 47 6.97 5.59 1.05
C VAL A 47 5.72 4.87 0.53
N TYR A 48 4.83 5.59 -0.12
CA TYR A 48 3.55 5.08 -0.61
C TYR A 48 3.66 3.89 -1.57
N PRO A 49 4.53 3.89 -2.59
CA PRO A 49 4.62 2.75 -3.49
C PRO A 49 4.88 1.42 -2.78
N PHE A 50 5.76 1.42 -1.78
CA PHE A 50 6.04 0.22 -1.00
C PHE A 50 4.84 -0.22 -0.16
N ALA A 51 4.21 0.73 0.52
CA ALA A 51 3.06 0.43 1.37
C ALA A 51 1.86 -0.09 0.57
N ILE A 52 1.59 0.52 -0.59
CA ILE A 52 0.49 0.10 -1.46
C ILE A 52 0.76 -1.29 -2.04
N ALA A 53 1.98 -1.55 -2.50
CA ALA A 53 2.36 -2.87 -3.01
C ALA A 53 2.29 -3.92 -1.91
N ALA A 54 2.74 -3.60 -0.69
CA ALA A 54 2.68 -4.50 0.45
C ALA A 54 1.23 -4.79 0.87
N TYR A 55 0.35 -3.79 0.81
CA TYR A 55 -1.06 -3.98 1.11
C TYR A 55 -1.71 -4.99 0.15
N ASN A 56 -1.36 -4.92 -1.13
CA ASN A 56 -1.92 -5.78 -2.17
C ASN A 56 -1.26 -7.17 -2.19
N ALA A 57 0.07 -7.23 -2.16
CA ALA A 57 0.82 -8.47 -2.40
C ALA A 57 1.54 -9.03 -1.18
N GLY A 58 1.60 -8.27 -0.09
CA GLY A 58 2.29 -8.66 1.15
C GLY A 58 3.70 -8.07 1.26
N PRO A 59 4.17 -7.83 2.50
CA PRO A 59 5.50 -7.24 2.74
C PRO A 59 6.66 -8.09 2.22
N ASN A 60 6.52 -9.41 2.23
CA ASN A 60 7.58 -10.30 1.75
C ASN A 60 7.85 -10.13 0.25
N ARG A 61 6.81 -9.88 -0.54
CA ARG A 61 6.95 -9.61 -1.97
C ARG A 61 7.67 -8.30 -2.22
N VAL A 62 7.33 -7.26 -1.46
CA VAL A 62 8.01 -5.97 -1.54
C VAL A 62 9.49 -6.10 -1.21
N LYS A 63 9.81 -6.84 -0.15
CA LYS A 63 11.21 -7.12 0.23
C LYS A 63 11.97 -7.79 -0.91
N THR A 64 11.37 -8.81 -1.55
CA THR A 64 11.97 -9.50 -2.69
C THR A 64 12.18 -8.56 -3.87
N TRP A 65 11.17 -7.77 -4.22
CA TRP A 65 11.26 -6.86 -5.36
C TRP A 65 12.28 -5.75 -5.16
N ARG A 66 12.43 -5.23 -3.93
CA ARG A 66 13.48 -4.26 -3.61
C ARG A 66 14.88 -4.85 -3.76
N ARG A 67 15.03 -6.12 -3.45
CA ARG A 67 16.32 -6.82 -3.57
C ARG A 67 16.64 -7.17 -5.03
N VAL A 68 15.66 -7.70 -5.76
CA VAL A 68 15.87 -8.25 -7.11
C VAL A 68 15.87 -7.16 -8.19
N ASN A 69 14.95 -6.22 -8.10
CA ASN A 69 14.75 -5.18 -9.12
C ASN A 69 15.55 -3.90 -8.85
N GLY A 70 16.22 -3.83 -7.71
CA GLY A 70 16.86 -2.62 -7.21
C GLY A 70 15.95 -1.92 -6.20
N ASP A 71 16.55 -1.13 -5.32
CA ASP A 71 15.83 -0.45 -4.25
C ASP A 71 15.84 1.07 -4.49
N PRO A 72 14.67 1.66 -4.83
CA PRO A 72 14.61 3.11 -5.07
C PRO A 72 14.92 3.94 -3.83
N SER A 73 14.69 3.41 -2.62
CA SER A 73 15.03 4.12 -1.38
C SER A 73 16.54 4.24 -1.17
N LYS A 74 17.32 3.43 -1.87
CA LYS A 74 18.79 3.46 -1.85
C LYS A 74 19.37 4.11 -3.12
N GLY A 75 18.53 4.73 -3.94
CA GLY A 75 18.96 5.41 -5.15
C GLY A 75 19.37 4.49 -6.29
N GLN A 76 18.98 3.21 -6.27
CA GLN A 76 19.38 2.24 -7.29
C GLN A 76 18.58 2.36 -8.59
N LEU A 77 17.34 2.88 -8.50
CA LEU A 77 16.50 3.21 -9.65
C LEU A 77 15.41 4.16 -9.19
N SER A 78 14.65 4.73 -10.13
CA SER A 78 13.51 5.58 -9.78
C SER A 78 12.36 4.74 -9.22
N TYR A 79 11.48 5.36 -8.42
CA TYR A 79 10.27 4.69 -7.93
C TYR A 79 9.34 4.29 -9.06
N ILE A 80 9.23 5.13 -10.10
CA ILE A 80 8.41 4.82 -11.28
C ILE A 80 8.92 3.54 -11.95
N ASN A 81 10.22 3.42 -12.16
CA ASN A 81 10.81 2.22 -12.76
C ASN A 81 10.61 0.99 -11.87
N TRP A 82 10.73 1.16 -10.55
CA TRP A 82 10.48 0.06 -9.61
C TRP A 82 9.04 -0.46 -9.73
N ILE A 83 8.07 0.45 -9.79
CA ILE A 83 6.66 0.08 -9.96
C ILE A 83 6.44 -0.68 -11.27
N GLU A 84 7.02 -0.19 -12.36
CA GLU A 84 6.89 -0.84 -13.67
C GLU A 84 7.50 -2.23 -13.73
N GLN A 85 8.47 -2.52 -12.87
CA GLN A 85 9.13 -3.85 -12.80
C GLN A 85 8.44 -4.81 -11.85
N ILE A 86 7.35 -4.43 -11.19
CA ILE A 86 6.59 -5.35 -10.34
C ILE A 86 6.09 -6.51 -11.21
N ARG A 87 6.46 -7.73 -10.85
CA ARG A 87 6.14 -8.93 -11.63
C ARG A 87 4.65 -9.26 -11.68
N PHE A 88 3.94 -8.97 -10.60
CA PHE A 88 2.50 -9.21 -10.55
C PHE A 88 1.78 -8.06 -11.25
N GLU A 89 1.21 -8.35 -12.40
CA GLU A 89 0.47 -7.36 -13.18
C GLU A 89 -0.66 -6.72 -12.36
N GLU A 90 -1.38 -7.53 -11.59
CA GLU A 90 -2.44 -7.05 -10.71
C GLU A 90 -1.91 -6.03 -9.70
N THR A 91 -0.79 -6.34 -9.05
CA THR A 91 -0.18 -5.43 -8.06
C THR A 91 0.37 -4.19 -8.73
N ARG A 92 1.04 -4.33 -9.87
CA ARG A 92 1.56 -3.18 -10.63
C ARG A 92 0.45 -2.22 -11.00
N ASN A 93 -0.64 -2.73 -11.56
CA ASN A 93 -1.80 -1.91 -11.95
C ASN A 93 -2.49 -1.30 -10.74
N TYR A 94 -2.56 -2.04 -9.64
CA TYR A 94 -3.12 -1.56 -8.38
C TYR A 94 -2.33 -0.37 -7.82
N VAL A 95 -1.00 -0.47 -7.77
CA VAL A 95 -0.13 0.60 -7.28
C VAL A 95 -0.29 1.86 -8.15
N GLN A 96 -0.24 1.70 -9.47
CA GLN A 96 -0.39 2.82 -10.39
C GLN A 96 -1.75 3.51 -10.23
N ARG A 97 -2.82 2.73 -10.13
CA ARG A 97 -4.18 3.24 -10.01
C ARG A 97 -4.42 3.97 -8.69
N VAL A 98 -3.91 3.41 -7.59
CA VAL A 98 -4.05 4.04 -6.27
C VAL A 98 -3.30 5.37 -6.22
N LEU A 99 -2.07 5.42 -6.75
CA LEU A 99 -1.29 6.67 -6.81
C LEU A 99 -1.99 7.74 -7.66
N GLU A 100 -2.55 7.36 -8.80
CA GLU A 100 -3.32 8.28 -9.63
C GLU A 100 -4.55 8.82 -8.89
N ASN A 101 -5.27 7.95 -8.19
CA ASN A 101 -6.44 8.35 -7.41
C ASN A 101 -6.07 9.30 -6.28
N ILE A 102 -4.96 9.06 -5.57
CA ILE A 102 -4.46 9.96 -4.53
C ILE A 102 -4.15 11.32 -5.14
N ASN A 103 -3.48 11.35 -6.29
CA ASN A 103 -3.12 12.58 -6.97
C ASN A 103 -4.35 13.39 -7.38
N VAL A 104 -5.34 12.73 -7.97
CA VAL A 104 -6.61 13.37 -8.37
C VAL A 104 -7.35 13.91 -7.14
N TYR A 105 -7.41 13.13 -6.07
CA TYR A 105 -8.08 13.51 -4.83
C TYR A 105 -7.43 14.76 -4.21
N LYS A 106 -6.12 14.81 -4.16
CA LYS A 106 -5.39 15.98 -3.66
C LYS A 106 -5.59 17.20 -4.54
N TYR A 107 -5.65 17.02 -5.85
CA TYR A 107 -5.96 18.11 -6.78
C TYR A 107 -7.36 18.69 -6.52
N ILE A 108 -8.36 17.83 -6.33
CA ILE A 108 -9.73 18.26 -6.02
C ILE A 108 -9.77 19.09 -4.73
N LEU A 109 -9.03 18.66 -3.71
CA LEU A 109 -9.01 19.36 -2.41
C LEU A 109 -8.26 20.69 -2.45
N SER A 110 -7.12 20.74 -3.11
CA SER A 110 -6.24 21.91 -3.16
C SER A 110 -6.44 22.79 -4.38
N LYS A 111 -7.05 22.25 -5.43
CA LYS A 111 -7.17 22.86 -6.76
C LYS A 111 -5.83 23.20 -7.40
N GLU A 112 -4.78 22.50 -6.99
CA GLU A 112 -3.44 22.65 -7.55
C GLU A 112 -2.91 21.28 -7.98
N PRO A 113 -2.25 21.17 -9.17
CA PRO A 113 -1.64 19.92 -9.60
C PRO A 113 -0.55 19.49 -8.61
N VAL A 114 -0.54 18.19 -8.28
CA VAL A 114 0.47 17.60 -7.41
C VAL A 114 1.29 16.62 -8.25
N LYS A 115 2.60 16.79 -8.25
CA LYS A 115 3.48 15.85 -8.97
C LYS A 115 3.51 14.51 -8.24
N ILE A 116 3.38 13.42 -9.01
CA ILE A 116 3.42 12.07 -8.47
C ILE A 116 4.71 11.81 -7.69
N ASP A 117 5.84 12.38 -8.12
CA ASP A 117 7.13 12.22 -7.45
C ASP A 117 7.13 12.72 -6.01
N SER A 118 6.20 13.60 -5.63
CA SER A 118 6.09 14.09 -4.26
C SER A 118 5.72 13.00 -3.25
N TYR A 119 5.16 11.88 -3.71
CA TYR A 119 4.80 10.74 -2.84
C TYR A 119 5.96 9.78 -2.61
N PHE A 120 7.09 10.00 -3.23
CA PHE A 120 8.23 9.09 -3.20
C PHE A 120 9.32 9.51 -2.21
N ASN A 121 9.08 10.58 -1.50
CA ASN A 121 10.07 11.12 -0.56
C ASN A 121 9.77 10.72 0.88
#